data_af6cc432f6ad8e5c67b2e3030125de86
#
_entry.id   af6cc432f6ad8e5c67b2e3030125de86
#
_cell.length_a   1.000
_cell.length_b   1.000
_cell.length_c   1.000
_cell.angle_alpha   90.00
_cell.angle_beta   90.00
_cell.angle_gamma   90.00
#
_symmetry.space_group_name_H-M   'P 1'
#
loop_
_entity.id
_entity.type
_entity.pdbx_description
1 polymer ?
#
loop_
_entity_poly.entity_id
_entity_poly.type
_entity_poly.pdbx_seq_one_letter_code
_entity_poly.pdbx_strand_id
1 'polypeptide(L)'
;MILLSFDTEEFDVPRESGIDYPLEESMKVSGYGTTRILDILKANDVKATFFCTTTFADNAPELMRRILDEGHEVAAHGCDHWNPKPSDVFRSKERLEEITGRKVNGYRQPRMFPVSEEDIRKAGYIYNSSLNPCFIPGHYNHLDKPRTCFMSDGVLQIPASVTPWIRFPLFWLALHNLPLWLYKAMARWTVSHDGYMATYFHPWEFYPLGEHPEFNMKFVSRNHAGRQMEERLDAVIKMFKKQGMQFCTFTEFALQELSLIHISEPTRPISI
;
A
#
# COMPACT_ATOMS: atom_id res chain seq x y z
N MET A 1 13.42 8.11 -4.19
CA MET A 1 12.01 8.06 -4.70
C MET A 1 11.04 7.82 -3.56
N ILE A 2 9.78 8.26 -3.69
CA ILE A 2 8.71 8.05 -2.70
C ILE A 2 7.58 7.28 -3.35
N LEU A 3 7.27 6.11 -2.80
CA LEU A 3 6.20 5.24 -3.23
C LEU A 3 5.08 5.31 -2.18
N LEU A 4 4.06 6.13 -2.48
CA LEU A 4 2.84 6.14 -1.66
C LEU A 4 1.89 5.08 -2.16
N SER A 5 1.29 4.33 -1.25
CA SER A 5 0.23 3.39 -1.59
C SER A 5 -0.92 3.43 -0.61
N PHE A 6 -2.07 2.99 -1.09
CA PHE A 6 -3.31 2.92 -0.32
C PHE A 6 -3.92 1.55 -0.51
N ASP A 7 -4.12 0.83 0.60
CA ASP A 7 -4.82 -0.44 0.61
C ASP A 7 -6.32 -0.11 0.61
N THR A 8 -6.89 -0.16 -0.59
CA THR A 8 -8.22 0.35 -0.90
C THR A 8 -9.20 -0.80 -0.88
N GLU A 9 -9.81 -0.96 0.27
CA GLU A 9 -10.62 -2.09 0.67
C GLU A 9 -11.94 -1.62 1.28
N GLU A 10 -12.89 -2.53 1.43
CA GLU A 10 -14.07 -2.33 2.26
C GLU A 10 -13.66 -2.19 3.74
N PHE A 11 -14.25 -1.22 4.45
CA PHE A 11 -13.95 -0.99 5.87
C PHE A 11 -14.47 -2.13 6.74
N ASP A 12 -13.59 -3.02 7.16
CA ASP A 12 -13.93 -4.22 7.92
C ASP A 12 -13.40 -4.25 9.36
N VAL A 13 -12.68 -3.21 9.79
CA VAL A 13 -12.05 -3.14 11.12
C VAL A 13 -13.02 -3.42 12.28
N PRO A 14 -14.30 -3.01 12.27
CA PRO A 14 -15.25 -3.36 13.32
C PRO A 14 -15.44 -4.87 13.53
N ARG A 15 -15.22 -5.68 12.51
CA ARG A 15 -15.29 -7.15 12.60
C ARG A 15 -14.23 -7.75 13.55
N GLU A 16 -13.09 -7.07 13.73
CA GLU A 16 -12.09 -7.48 14.74
C GLU A 16 -12.64 -7.45 16.16
N SER A 17 -13.66 -6.62 16.40
CA SER A 17 -14.38 -6.53 17.68
C SER A 17 -15.70 -7.33 17.68
N GLY A 18 -15.92 -8.19 16.69
CA GLY A 18 -17.13 -9.01 16.55
C GLY A 18 -18.36 -8.24 16.08
N ILE A 19 -18.19 -7.04 15.50
CA ILE A 19 -19.28 -6.22 14.96
C ILE A 19 -19.40 -6.52 13.47
N ASP A 20 -20.52 -7.13 13.06
CA ASP A 20 -20.84 -7.31 11.65
C ASP A 20 -21.31 -5.97 11.05
N TYR A 21 -20.47 -5.36 10.22
CA TYR A 21 -20.72 -4.07 9.64
C TYR A 21 -21.19 -4.23 8.18
N PRO A 22 -22.37 -3.68 7.80
CA PRO A 22 -22.91 -3.87 6.46
C PRO A 22 -21.96 -3.35 5.38
N LEU A 23 -21.86 -4.08 4.26
CA LEU A 23 -20.97 -3.71 3.15
C LEU A 23 -21.24 -2.28 2.65
N GLU A 24 -22.52 -1.89 2.53
CA GLU A 24 -22.88 -0.54 2.11
C GLU A 24 -22.28 0.54 3.01
N GLU A 25 -22.33 0.33 4.32
CA GLU A 25 -21.76 1.28 5.29
C GLU A 25 -20.21 1.23 5.27
N SER A 26 -19.63 0.03 5.13
CA SER A 26 -18.19 -0.15 4.93
C SER A 26 -17.68 0.63 3.71
N MET A 27 -18.43 0.58 2.62
CA MET A 27 -18.12 1.30 1.38
C MET A 27 -18.27 2.82 1.51
N LYS A 28 -19.19 3.33 2.34
CA LYS A 28 -19.29 4.77 2.63
C LYS A 28 -18.03 5.28 3.32
N VAL A 29 -17.51 4.54 4.30
CA VAL A 29 -16.28 4.89 5.02
C VAL A 29 -15.08 4.91 4.07
N SER A 30 -14.87 3.80 3.34
CA SER A 30 -13.75 3.66 2.40
C SER A 30 -13.85 4.63 1.23
N GLY A 31 -15.06 4.84 0.70
CA GLY A 31 -15.29 5.78 -0.40
C GLY A 31 -15.02 7.24 -0.01
N TYR A 32 -15.44 7.63 1.19
CA TYR A 32 -15.12 8.95 1.74
C TYR A 32 -13.59 9.14 1.82
N GLY A 33 -12.90 8.21 2.47
CA GLY A 33 -11.44 8.32 2.64
C GLY A 33 -10.69 8.29 1.32
N THR A 34 -11.09 7.45 0.36
CA THR A 34 -10.51 7.43 -0.98
C THR A 34 -10.66 8.78 -1.67
N THR A 35 -11.82 9.42 -1.55
CA THR A 35 -12.06 10.76 -2.09
C THR A 35 -11.10 11.78 -1.49
N ARG A 36 -10.92 11.79 -0.16
CA ARG A 36 -10.02 12.70 0.54
C ARG A 36 -8.55 12.50 0.12
N ILE A 37 -8.13 11.22 -0.02
CA ILE A 37 -6.80 10.87 -0.51
C ILE A 37 -6.57 11.43 -1.91
N LEU A 38 -7.49 11.21 -2.85
CA LEU A 38 -7.38 11.70 -4.22
C LEU A 38 -7.30 13.24 -4.26
N ASP A 39 -8.08 13.93 -3.43
CA ASP A 39 -8.01 15.40 -3.30
C ASP A 39 -6.61 15.87 -2.87
N ILE A 40 -6.00 15.19 -1.87
CA ILE A 40 -4.65 15.51 -1.39
C ILE A 40 -3.60 15.26 -2.47
N LEU A 41 -3.67 14.10 -3.14
CA LEU A 41 -2.73 13.74 -4.20
C LEU A 41 -2.80 14.73 -5.36
N LYS A 42 -4.01 15.10 -5.78
CA LYS A 42 -4.26 16.09 -6.83
C LYS A 42 -3.74 17.48 -6.45
N ALA A 43 -4.02 17.94 -5.22
CA ALA A 43 -3.56 19.24 -4.73
C ALA A 43 -2.02 19.34 -4.68
N ASN A 44 -1.34 18.21 -4.53
CA ASN A 44 0.12 18.14 -4.51
C ASN A 44 0.74 17.72 -5.83
N ASP A 45 -0.05 17.38 -6.85
CA ASP A 45 0.43 16.86 -8.14
C ASP A 45 1.41 15.68 -7.94
N VAL A 46 0.95 14.65 -7.23
CA VAL A 46 1.71 13.41 -7.00
C VAL A 46 0.90 12.18 -7.39
N LYS A 47 1.58 11.15 -7.89
CA LYS A 47 0.98 9.87 -8.22
C LYS A 47 1.22 8.87 -7.09
N ALA A 48 0.32 7.89 -6.99
CA ALA A 48 0.36 6.84 -5.98
C ALA A 48 -0.18 5.53 -6.57
N THR A 49 -0.02 4.43 -5.81
CA THR A 49 -0.58 3.12 -6.15
C THR A 49 -1.73 2.79 -5.20
N PHE A 50 -2.86 2.42 -5.76
CA PHE A 50 -4.04 1.94 -5.03
C PHE A 50 -4.10 0.42 -5.17
N PHE A 51 -3.83 -0.29 -4.08
CA PHE A 51 -4.03 -1.73 -3.99
C PHE A 51 -5.50 -1.98 -3.66
N CYS A 52 -6.28 -2.35 -4.68
CA CYS A 52 -7.73 -2.46 -4.56
C CYS A 52 -8.18 -3.91 -4.37
N THR A 53 -9.11 -4.15 -3.43
CA THR A 53 -9.89 -5.39 -3.45
C THR A 53 -10.88 -5.34 -4.61
N THR A 54 -11.28 -6.52 -5.13
CA THR A 54 -12.34 -6.53 -6.15
C THR A 54 -13.68 -6.14 -5.56
N THR A 55 -13.92 -6.44 -4.27
CA THR A 55 -15.10 -5.96 -3.57
C THR A 55 -15.21 -4.44 -3.60
N PHE A 56 -14.13 -3.72 -3.29
CA PHE A 56 -14.14 -2.26 -3.40
C PHE A 56 -14.36 -1.81 -4.84
N ALA A 57 -13.64 -2.40 -5.79
CA ALA A 57 -13.68 -1.98 -7.18
C ALA A 57 -15.07 -2.17 -7.81
N ASP A 58 -15.77 -3.26 -7.49
CA ASP A 58 -17.12 -3.55 -7.96
C ASP A 58 -18.16 -2.58 -7.37
N ASN A 59 -17.96 -2.12 -6.13
CA ASN A 59 -18.92 -1.28 -5.41
C ASN A 59 -18.61 0.23 -5.48
N ALA A 60 -17.47 0.63 -6.07
CA ALA A 60 -17.07 2.03 -6.20
C ALA A 60 -16.58 2.39 -7.61
N PRO A 61 -17.33 2.10 -8.69
CA PRO A 61 -16.87 2.26 -10.07
C PRO A 61 -16.46 3.70 -10.42
N GLU A 62 -17.09 4.71 -9.81
CA GLU A 62 -16.74 6.10 -10.05
C GLU A 62 -15.40 6.48 -9.42
N LEU A 63 -15.09 5.93 -8.24
CA LEU A 63 -13.78 6.13 -7.61
C LEU A 63 -12.69 5.39 -8.38
N MET A 64 -12.96 4.18 -8.87
CA MET A 64 -12.03 3.46 -9.75
C MET A 64 -11.71 4.26 -11.00
N ARG A 65 -12.73 4.84 -11.64
CA ARG A 65 -12.54 5.72 -12.79
C ARG A 65 -11.69 6.94 -12.42
N ARG A 66 -12.00 7.61 -11.30
CA ARG A 66 -11.25 8.77 -10.82
C ARG A 66 -9.77 8.45 -10.56
N ILE A 67 -9.48 7.30 -9.91
CA ILE A 67 -8.10 6.83 -9.69
C ILE A 67 -7.35 6.74 -11.03
N LEU A 68 -7.97 6.14 -12.05
CA LEU A 68 -7.36 5.95 -13.36
C LEU A 68 -7.21 7.26 -14.14
N ASP A 69 -8.23 8.13 -14.12
CA ASP A 69 -8.25 9.41 -14.85
C ASP A 69 -7.25 10.40 -14.26
N GLU A 70 -7.03 10.37 -12.95
CA GLU A 70 -6.01 11.17 -12.29
C GLU A 70 -4.59 10.56 -12.43
N GLY A 71 -4.44 9.43 -13.14
CA GLY A 71 -3.16 8.83 -13.53
C GLY A 71 -2.46 8.05 -12.41
N HIS A 72 -3.23 7.56 -11.45
CA HIS A 72 -2.72 6.64 -10.41
C HIS A 72 -2.68 5.21 -10.93
N GLU A 73 -1.91 4.37 -10.25
CA GLU A 73 -1.86 2.94 -10.50
C GLU A 73 -2.95 2.23 -9.69
N VAL A 74 -3.61 1.26 -10.33
CA VAL A 74 -4.40 0.22 -9.67
C VAL A 74 -3.59 -1.06 -9.63
N ALA A 75 -3.39 -1.60 -8.42
CA ALA A 75 -2.77 -2.88 -8.15
C ALA A 75 -3.75 -3.78 -7.38
N ALA A 76 -3.50 -5.09 -7.32
CA ALA A 76 -4.42 -6.03 -6.72
C ALA A 76 -4.20 -6.18 -5.20
N HIS A 77 -5.32 -6.23 -4.45
CA HIS A 77 -5.37 -6.49 -3.02
C HIS A 77 -6.30 -7.66 -2.68
N GLY A 78 -6.27 -8.73 -3.50
CA GLY A 78 -7.20 -9.85 -3.34
C GLY A 78 -8.64 -9.49 -3.72
N CYS A 79 -9.58 -10.38 -3.35
CA CYS A 79 -11.00 -10.18 -3.65
C CYS A 79 -11.76 -9.61 -2.46
N ASP A 80 -11.53 -10.15 -1.28
CA ASP A 80 -12.18 -9.79 -0.01
C ASP A 80 -11.08 -9.60 1.05
N HIS A 81 -11.10 -8.46 1.74
CA HIS A 81 -10.04 -8.14 2.71
C HIS A 81 -10.15 -9.00 3.98
N TRP A 82 -11.39 -9.29 4.41
CA TRP A 82 -11.62 -10.04 5.65
C TRP A 82 -11.29 -11.53 5.55
N ASN A 83 -11.60 -12.15 4.40
CA ASN A 83 -11.47 -13.58 4.20
C ASN A 83 -10.71 -13.92 2.91
N PRO A 84 -9.42 -13.53 2.80
CA PRO A 84 -8.62 -13.76 1.60
C PRO A 84 -8.41 -15.26 1.35
N LYS A 85 -8.48 -15.66 0.07
CA LYS A 85 -8.30 -17.05 -0.38
C LYS A 85 -7.06 -17.13 -1.30
N PRO A 86 -6.36 -18.27 -1.34
CA PRO A 86 -5.24 -18.44 -2.26
C PRO A 86 -5.59 -18.17 -3.73
N SER A 87 -6.81 -18.52 -4.16
CA SER A 87 -7.29 -18.27 -5.52
C SER A 87 -7.45 -16.78 -5.85
N ASP A 88 -7.49 -15.91 -4.85
CA ASP A 88 -7.70 -14.47 -5.06
C ASP A 88 -6.52 -13.80 -5.75
N VAL A 89 -5.33 -14.40 -5.67
CA VAL A 89 -4.15 -13.96 -6.44
C VAL A 89 -4.47 -13.89 -7.94
N PHE A 90 -5.16 -14.88 -8.49
CA PHE A 90 -5.54 -14.93 -9.91
C PHE A 90 -6.83 -14.14 -10.19
N ARG A 91 -7.86 -14.38 -9.39
CA ARG A 91 -9.19 -13.80 -9.58
C ARG A 91 -9.20 -12.28 -9.49
N SER A 92 -8.45 -11.72 -8.54
CA SER A 92 -8.39 -10.28 -8.38
C SER A 92 -7.72 -9.61 -9.57
N LYS A 93 -6.68 -10.23 -10.14
CA LYS A 93 -6.04 -9.72 -11.35
C LYS A 93 -7.01 -9.66 -12.52
N GLU A 94 -7.64 -10.79 -12.85
CA GLU A 94 -8.60 -10.88 -13.94
C GLU A 94 -9.71 -9.83 -13.78
N ARG A 95 -10.31 -9.77 -12.59
CA ARG A 95 -11.43 -8.84 -12.35
C ARG A 95 -11.01 -7.38 -12.42
N LEU A 96 -9.86 -7.01 -11.84
CA LEU A 96 -9.38 -5.64 -11.89
C LEU A 96 -8.95 -5.23 -13.32
N GLU A 97 -8.38 -6.13 -14.10
CA GLU A 97 -8.07 -5.88 -15.52
C GLU A 97 -9.35 -5.69 -16.35
N GLU A 98 -10.43 -6.44 -16.09
CA GLU A 98 -11.75 -6.21 -16.69
C GLU A 98 -12.31 -4.82 -16.34
N ILE A 99 -12.30 -4.45 -15.05
CA ILE A 99 -12.85 -3.17 -14.56
C ILE A 99 -12.05 -1.98 -15.11
N THR A 100 -10.72 -2.09 -15.11
CA THR A 100 -9.85 -0.97 -15.44
C THR A 100 -9.53 -0.84 -16.93
N GLY A 101 -9.66 -1.95 -17.68
CA GLY A 101 -9.17 -2.06 -19.06
C GLY A 101 -7.64 -1.92 -19.16
N ARG A 102 -6.91 -2.04 -18.07
CA ARG A 102 -5.45 -1.88 -17.98
C ARG A 102 -4.81 -3.09 -17.32
N LYS A 103 -3.54 -3.35 -17.66
CA LYS A 103 -2.76 -4.40 -17.02
C LYS A 103 -2.53 -4.09 -15.54
N VAL A 104 -2.77 -5.07 -14.68
CA VAL A 104 -2.50 -5.02 -13.23
C VAL A 104 -1.16 -5.72 -12.97
N ASN A 105 -0.15 -4.95 -12.60
CA ASN A 105 1.23 -5.40 -12.51
C ASN A 105 1.67 -5.85 -11.12
N GLY A 106 0.97 -5.42 -10.08
CA GLY A 106 1.38 -5.63 -8.70
C GLY A 106 0.31 -6.26 -7.83
N TYR A 107 0.80 -6.91 -6.78
CA TYR A 107 -0.03 -7.56 -5.78
C TYR A 107 0.38 -7.18 -4.36
N ARG A 108 -0.60 -7.03 -3.48
CA ARG A 108 -0.43 -6.98 -2.02
C ARG A 108 -1.45 -7.89 -1.38
N GLN A 109 -0.99 -8.81 -0.52
CA GLN A 109 -1.88 -9.72 0.20
C GLN A 109 -2.68 -8.97 1.26
N PRO A 110 -4.00 -9.11 1.33
CA PRO A 110 -4.81 -8.59 2.42
C PRO A 110 -4.24 -8.98 3.78
N ARG A 111 -4.27 -8.04 4.74
CA ARG A 111 -3.77 -8.21 6.11
C ARG A 111 -2.29 -8.61 6.20
N MET A 112 -1.53 -8.46 5.12
CA MET A 112 -0.12 -8.88 4.99
C MET A 112 0.08 -10.35 5.37
N PHE A 113 -0.92 -11.21 5.13
CA PHE A 113 -0.80 -12.65 5.35
C PHE A 113 0.24 -13.28 4.41
N PRO A 114 0.80 -14.44 4.75
CA PRO A 114 1.66 -15.17 3.82
C PRO A 114 0.93 -15.48 2.51
N VAL A 115 1.62 -15.30 1.40
CA VAL A 115 1.13 -15.60 0.05
C VAL A 115 2.19 -16.40 -0.72
N SER A 116 1.74 -17.29 -1.60
CA SER A 116 2.61 -18.10 -2.45
C SER A 116 3.28 -17.21 -3.51
N GLU A 117 4.61 -17.10 -3.46
CA GLU A 117 5.38 -16.36 -4.48
C GLU A 117 5.26 -17.03 -5.85
N GLU A 118 5.15 -18.36 -5.90
CA GLU A 118 4.88 -19.11 -7.12
C GLU A 118 3.53 -18.71 -7.75
N ASP A 119 2.49 -18.54 -6.95
CA ASP A 119 1.17 -18.12 -7.46
C ASP A 119 1.22 -16.65 -7.95
N ILE A 120 1.93 -15.76 -7.26
CA ILE A 120 2.18 -14.39 -7.72
C ILE A 120 2.85 -14.40 -9.10
N ARG A 121 3.90 -15.20 -9.25
CA ARG A 121 4.63 -15.36 -10.52
C ARG A 121 3.74 -15.97 -11.62
N LYS A 122 3.00 -17.04 -11.32
CA LYS A 122 2.08 -17.70 -12.27
C LYS A 122 0.96 -16.78 -12.73
N ALA A 123 0.44 -15.92 -11.85
CA ALA A 123 -0.53 -14.90 -12.20
C ALA A 123 0.04 -13.78 -13.07
N GLY A 124 1.37 -13.71 -13.23
CA GLY A 124 2.05 -12.74 -14.08
C GLY A 124 2.15 -11.34 -13.47
N TYR A 125 2.19 -11.23 -12.13
CA TYR A 125 2.58 -10.00 -11.47
C TYR A 125 4.09 -9.79 -11.57
N ILE A 126 4.52 -8.54 -11.73
CA ILE A 126 5.95 -8.21 -11.79
C ILE A 126 6.53 -7.83 -10.43
N TYR A 127 5.66 -7.41 -9.50
CA TYR A 127 6.06 -7.13 -8.12
C TYR A 127 5.00 -7.59 -7.10
N ASN A 128 5.50 -7.84 -5.87
CA ASN A 128 4.71 -8.15 -4.68
C ASN A 128 5.12 -7.22 -3.54
N SER A 129 4.16 -6.65 -2.81
CA SER A 129 4.40 -5.74 -1.69
C SER A 129 3.70 -6.20 -0.40
N SER A 130 3.78 -7.51 -0.10
CA SER A 130 3.09 -8.14 1.03
C SER A 130 3.97 -8.30 2.28
N LEU A 131 5.10 -7.60 2.37
CA LEU A 131 6.06 -7.80 3.45
C LEU A 131 6.27 -6.53 4.28
N ASN A 132 6.06 -6.65 5.60
CA ASN A 132 6.51 -5.69 6.61
C ASN A 132 7.76 -6.26 7.31
N PRO A 133 8.98 -5.82 6.98
CA PRO A 133 10.23 -6.43 7.46
C PRO A 133 10.61 -5.91 8.86
N CYS A 134 9.69 -6.03 9.81
CA CYS A 134 9.84 -5.57 11.20
C CYS A 134 9.28 -6.59 12.19
N PHE A 135 9.40 -6.27 13.48
CA PHE A 135 8.77 -7.00 14.56
C PHE A 135 7.63 -6.19 15.14
N ILE A 136 6.42 -6.77 15.15
CA ILE A 136 5.26 -6.24 15.88
C ILE A 136 4.76 -7.31 16.82
N PRO A 137 4.86 -7.09 18.15
CA PRO A 137 4.43 -8.07 19.15
C PRO A 137 2.98 -8.52 18.92
N GLY A 138 2.77 -9.85 18.93
CA GLY A 138 1.45 -10.44 18.71
C GLY A 138 0.96 -10.50 17.27
N HIS A 139 1.71 -9.94 16.30
CA HIS A 139 1.36 -10.00 14.89
C HIS A 139 2.39 -10.76 14.07
N TYR A 140 3.63 -10.31 13.99
CA TYR A 140 4.67 -10.98 13.21
C TYR A 140 6.09 -10.61 13.63
N ASN A 141 7.04 -11.47 13.25
CA ASN A 141 8.47 -11.22 13.34
C ASN A 141 9.11 -11.55 12.00
N HIS A 142 9.48 -10.51 11.23
CA HIS A 142 10.13 -10.62 9.93
C HIS A 142 11.52 -9.94 9.93
N LEU A 143 12.21 -9.97 11.05
CA LEU A 143 13.55 -9.40 11.17
C LEU A 143 14.62 -10.18 10.36
N ASP A 144 14.32 -11.42 9.99
CA ASP A 144 15.13 -12.27 9.12
C ASP A 144 15.00 -11.92 7.63
N LYS A 145 13.96 -11.19 7.25
CA LYS A 145 13.68 -10.86 5.83
C LYS A 145 14.46 -9.62 5.37
N PRO A 146 14.78 -9.52 4.07
CA PRO A 146 15.35 -8.30 3.51
C PRO A 146 14.48 -7.08 3.79
N ARG A 147 15.11 -5.94 4.06
CA ARG A 147 14.45 -4.69 4.44
C ARG A 147 14.17 -3.78 3.24
N THR A 148 14.91 -3.96 2.16
CA THR A 148 14.79 -3.24 0.89
C THR A 148 14.32 -4.19 -0.19
N CYS A 149 14.02 -3.69 -1.40
CA CYS A 149 13.57 -4.52 -2.51
C CYS A 149 14.58 -5.63 -2.86
N PHE A 150 14.07 -6.79 -3.26
CA PHE A 150 14.84 -7.96 -3.61
C PHE A 150 14.06 -8.87 -4.56
N MET A 151 14.76 -9.67 -5.35
CA MET A 151 14.13 -10.69 -6.19
C MET A 151 13.87 -11.97 -5.40
N SER A 152 12.70 -12.54 -5.58
CA SER A 152 12.34 -13.86 -5.06
C SER A 152 11.42 -14.57 -6.05
N ASP A 153 11.75 -15.80 -6.41
CA ASP A 153 11.01 -16.62 -7.40
C ASP A 153 10.63 -15.88 -8.70
N GLY A 154 11.52 -15.00 -9.19
CA GLY A 154 11.29 -14.23 -10.41
C GLY A 154 10.33 -13.04 -10.29
N VAL A 155 9.93 -12.68 -9.08
CA VAL A 155 9.08 -11.52 -8.77
C VAL A 155 9.84 -10.53 -7.89
N LEU A 156 9.76 -9.24 -8.21
CA LEU A 156 10.34 -8.20 -7.36
C LEU A 156 9.52 -8.03 -6.08
N GLN A 157 10.14 -8.27 -4.93
CA GLN A 157 9.55 -7.99 -3.64
C GLN A 157 9.84 -6.53 -3.26
N ILE A 158 8.80 -5.76 -2.94
CA ILE A 158 8.91 -4.36 -2.51
C ILE A 158 8.34 -4.25 -1.08
N PRO A 159 9.14 -4.51 -0.03
CA PRO A 159 8.67 -4.41 1.33
C PRO A 159 8.24 -2.99 1.71
N ALA A 160 7.31 -2.87 2.66
CA ALA A 160 7.04 -1.59 3.30
C ALA A 160 8.32 -1.11 4.03
N SER A 161 8.64 0.16 3.88
CA SER A 161 9.88 0.70 4.43
C SER A 161 9.87 0.74 5.96
N VAL A 162 11.01 0.36 6.49
CA VAL A 162 11.37 0.47 7.90
C VAL A 162 12.67 1.27 8.03
N THR A 163 12.90 1.87 9.19
CA THR A 163 14.14 2.60 9.41
C THR A 163 15.37 1.66 9.29
N PRO A 164 16.53 2.17 8.82
CA PRO A 164 17.78 1.44 8.85
C PRO A 164 18.10 0.93 10.26
N TRP A 165 18.72 -0.24 10.35
CA TRP A 165 19.23 -0.95 11.54
C TRP A 165 18.15 -1.35 12.56
N ILE A 166 17.40 -0.40 13.12
CA ILE A 166 16.38 -0.69 14.16
C ILE A 166 15.04 -1.20 13.62
N ARG A 167 14.83 -1.11 12.29
CA ARG A 167 13.63 -1.59 11.60
C ARG A 167 12.31 -1.10 12.17
N PHE A 168 12.29 0.17 12.62
CA PHE A 168 11.05 0.80 13.06
C PHE A 168 10.13 1.03 11.83
N PRO A 169 8.85 0.58 11.86
CA PRO A 169 7.95 0.67 10.72
C PRO A 169 7.56 2.11 10.40
N LEU A 170 7.47 2.44 9.10
CA LEU A 170 7.09 3.76 8.59
C LEU A 170 5.75 3.76 7.83
N PHE A 171 4.90 2.77 8.07
CA PHE A 171 3.55 2.73 7.51
C PHE A 171 2.51 3.44 8.40
N TRP A 172 1.24 3.35 8.04
CA TRP A 172 0.10 4.04 8.62
C TRP A 172 0.13 4.19 10.14
N LEU A 173 0.43 3.11 10.88
CA LEU A 173 0.43 3.11 12.34
C LEU A 173 1.43 4.10 12.94
N ALA A 174 2.57 4.27 12.31
CA ALA A 174 3.58 5.24 12.73
C ALA A 174 3.11 6.69 12.45
N LEU A 175 2.50 6.93 11.29
CA LEU A 175 1.97 8.26 10.99
C LEU A 175 0.80 8.61 11.92
N HIS A 176 -0.05 7.67 12.34
CA HIS A 176 -1.08 7.89 13.34
C HIS A 176 -0.54 8.32 14.71
N ASN A 177 0.55 7.69 15.18
CA ASN A 177 0.87 7.71 16.60
C ASN A 177 2.14 8.47 16.98
N LEU A 178 3.08 8.69 16.06
CA LEU A 178 4.29 9.45 16.34
C LEU A 178 4.04 10.96 16.27
N PRO A 179 4.82 11.76 17.02
CA PRO A 179 4.95 13.18 16.70
C PRO A 179 5.36 13.36 15.25
N LEU A 180 4.69 14.24 14.51
CA LEU A 180 4.90 14.38 13.06
C LEU A 180 6.35 14.73 12.71
N TRP A 181 7.03 15.53 13.54
CA TRP A 181 8.43 15.86 13.33
C TRP A 181 9.35 14.62 13.40
N LEU A 182 9.06 13.70 14.33
CA LEU A 182 9.83 12.47 14.49
C LEU A 182 9.61 11.52 13.29
N TYR A 183 8.34 11.31 12.87
CA TYR A 183 8.03 10.56 11.67
C TYR A 183 8.78 11.12 10.45
N LYS A 184 8.74 12.44 10.25
CA LYS A 184 9.44 13.13 9.15
C LYS A 184 10.97 12.95 9.22
N ALA A 185 11.55 12.97 10.41
CA ALA A 185 12.99 12.76 10.59
C ALA A 185 13.38 11.31 10.21
N MET A 186 12.61 10.33 10.69
CA MET A 186 12.85 8.91 10.39
C MET A 186 12.63 8.60 8.89
N ALA A 187 11.58 9.16 8.29
CA ALA A 187 11.32 9.02 6.87
C ALA A 187 12.47 9.58 6.01
N ARG A 188 12.98 10.76 6.33
CA ARG A 188 14.17 11.34 5.66
C ARG A 188 15.41 10.48 5.83
N TRP A 189 15.66 9.98 7.04
CA TRP A 189 16.79 9.09 7.29
C TRP A 189 16.71 7.82 6.44
N THR A 190 15.52 7.21 6.34
CA THR A 190 15.31 6.02 5.51
C THR A 190 15.56 6.32 4.04
N VAL A 191 14.99 7.40 3.51
CA VAL A 191 15.21 7.78 2.10
C VAL A 191 16.66 8.08 1.80
N SER A 192 17.37 8.77 2.70
CA SER A 192 18.80 9.09 2.49
C SER A 192 19.71 7.86 2.52
N HIS A 193 19.30 6.80 3.22
CA HIS A 193 20.05 5.56 3.33
C HIS A 193 19.73 4.58 2.20
N ASP A 194 18.45 4.46 1.83
CA ASP A 194 17.95 3.44 0.91
C ASP A 194 17.70 3.94 -0.51
N GLY A 195 17.69 5.27 -0.71
CA GLY A 195 17.34 5.89 -2.00
C GLY A 195 15.84 6.00 -2.24
N TYR A 196 15.01 5.28 -1.52
CA TYR A 196 13.55 5.30 -1.64
C TYR A 196 12.84 5.05 -0.31
N MET A 197 11.52 5.29 -0.30
CA MET A 197 10.62 4.90 0.79
C MET A 197 9.29 4.42 0.19
N ALA A 198 8.90 3.20 0.53
CA ALA A 198 7.58 2.63 0.24
C ALA A 198 6.73 2.62 1.51
N THR A 199 5.58 3.26 1.49
CA THR A 199 4.68 3.33 2.64
C THR A 199 3.24 3.15 2.22
N TYR A 200 2.39 2.70 3.14
CA TYR A 200 0.98 2.45 2.86
C TYR A 200 0.07 2.98 3.96
N PHE A 201 -1.14 3.31 3.54
CA PHE A 201 -2.24 3.81 4.35
C PHE A 201 -3.53 3.15 3.87
N HIS A 202 -4.63 3.35 4.63
CA HIS A 202 -5.94 2.86 4.26
C HIS A 202 -6.94 4.03 4.13
N PRO A 203 -7.91 3.96 3.24
CA PRO A 203 -8.93 5.02 3.11
C PRO A 203 -9.67 5.33 4.41
N TRP A 204 -9.99 4.33 5.22
CA TRP A 204 -10.71 4.52 6.48
C TRP A 204 -9.96 5.40 7.50
N GLU A 205 -8.64 5.53 7.39
CA GLU A 205 -7.85 6.42 8.25
C GLU A 205 -8.20 7.91 8.05
N PHE A 206 -8.73 8.25 6.87
CA PHE A 206 -9.13 9.61 6.50
C PHE A 206 -10.61 9.91 6.82
N TYR A 207 -11.33 8.92 7.38
CA TYR A 207 -12.69 9.08 7.90
C TYR A 207 -12.64 9.58 9.35
N PRO A 208 -13.60 10.42 9.82
CA PRO A 208 -13.58 10.98 11.18
C PRO A 208 -13.92 9.92 12.26
N LEU A 209 -13.09 8.89 12.38
CA LEU A 209 -13.31 7.72 13.25
C LEU A 209 -13.52 8.06 14.73
N GLY A 210 -13.03 9.22 15.17
CA GLY A 210 -13.21 9.69 16.54
C GLY A 210 -14.67 10.04 16.89
N GLU A 211 -15.51 10.30 15.88
CA GLU A 211 -16.93 10.62 16.00
C GLU A 211 -17.83 9.37 15.98
N HIS A 212 -17.21 8.17 15.77
CA HIS A 212 -17.88 6.90 15.57
C HIS A 212 -17.47 5.85 16.62
N PRO A 213 -17.89 6.02 17.90
CA PRO A 213 -17.55 5.06 18.96
C PRO A 213 -18.12 3.66 18.72
N GLU A 214 -19.18 3.55 17.90
CA GLU A 214 -19.81 2.28 17.51
C GLU A 214 -18.87 1.36 16.74
N PHE A 215 -17.81 1.85 16.10
CA PHE A 215 -16.79 1.02 15.43
C PHE A 215 -15.90 0.26 16.40
N ASN A 216 -15.93 0.61 17.68
CA ASN A 216 -15.14 -0.02 18.75
C ASN A 216 -13.63 -0.20 18.41
N MET A 217 -13.07 0.77 17.73
CA MET A 217 -11.67 0.74 17.28
C MET A 217 -10.70 1.07 18.41
N LYS A 218 -9.56 0.38 18.41
CA LYS A 218 -8.45 0.66 19.33
C LYS A 218 -7.96 2.10 19.13
N PHE A 219 -7.55 2.75 20.22
CA PHE A 219 -7.04 4.12 20.17
C PHE A 219 -5.92 4.30 19.13
N VAL A 220 -4.97 3.37 19.10
CA VAL A 220 -3.82 3.41 18.17
C VAL A 220 -4.22 3.41 16.68
N SER A 221 -5.37 2.87 16.34
CA SER A 221 -5.87 2.81 14.97
C SER A 221 -6.73 4.01 14.57
N ARG A 222 -7.26 4.78 15.54
CA ARG A 222 -8.10 5.96 15.29
C ARG A 222 -7.46 7.28 15.72
N ASN A 223 -6.29 7.24 16.36
CA ASN A 223 -5.57 8.45 16.77
C ASN A 223 -5.19 9.28 15.54
N HIS A 224 -5.50 10.57 15.54
CA HIS A 224 -5.30 11.47 14.40
C HIS A 224 -6.05 11.07 13.10
N ALA A 225 -7.08 10.22 13.15
CA ALA A 225 -7.89 9.90 11.98
C ALA A 225 -8.65 11.11 11.42
N GLY A 226 -9.19 10.98 10.20
CA GLY A 226 -9.93 12.04 9.53
C GLY A 226 -9.02 13.20 9.12
N ARG A 227 -9.51 14.43 9.36
CA ARG A 227 -8.81 15.66 8.94
C ARG A 227 -7.36 15.75 9.43
N GLN A 228 -7.07 15.25 10.62
CA GLN A 228 -5.70 15.28 11.14
C GLN A 228 -4.78 14.36 10.33
N MET A 229 -5.26 13.21 9.85
CA MET A 229 -4.50 12.33 8.97
C MET A 229 -4.29 12.98 7.60
N GLU A 230 -5.29 13.68 7.06
CA GLU A 230 -5.15 14.46 5.83
C GLU A 230 -4.02 15.49 5.94
N GLU A 231 -4.02 16.29 7.02
CA GLU A 231 -3.00 17.31 7.29
C GLU A 231 -1.60 16.69 7.48
N ARG A 232 -1.51 15.52 8.10
CA ARG A 232 -0.24 14.80 8.33
C ARG A 232 0.32 14.23 7.03
N LEU A 233 -0.51 13.59 6.20
CA LEU A 233 -0.10 13.09 4.90
C LEU A 233 0.34 14.23 3.97
N ASP A 234 -0.45 15.28 3.86
CA ASP A 234 -0.12 16.48 3.08
C ASP A 234 1.22 17.10 3.51
N ALA A 235 1.45 17.19 4.82
CA ALA A 235 2.70 17.72 5.36
C ALA A 235 3.92 16.82 5.09
N VAL A 236 3.75 15.50 4.98
CA VAL A 236 4.81 14.55 4.58
C VAL A 236 5.10 14.69 3.08
N ILE A 237 4.07 14.76 2.24
CA ILE A 237 4.21 14.95 0.79
C ILE A 237 4.96 16.26 0.51
N LYS A 238 4.52 17.37 1.08
CA LYS A 238 5.17 18.70 0.92
C LYS A 238 6.62 18.70 1.38
N MET A 239 6.93 17.98 2.47
CA MET A 239 8.30 17.84 2.94
C MET A 239 9.19 17.19 1.88
N PHE A 240 8.77 16.07 1.30
CA PHE A 240 9.55 15.36 0.28
C PHE A 240 9.64 16.13 -1.04
N LYS A 241 8.55 16.79 -1.48
CA LYS A 241 8.59 17.69 -2.65
C LYS A 241 9.60 18.82 -2.46
N LYS A 242 9.64 19.45 -1.28
CA LYS A 242 10.63 20.50 -0.96
C LYS A 242 12.08 20.00 -1.01
N GLN A 243 12.31 18.71 -0.83
CA GLN A 243 13.62 18.07 -0.94
C GLN A 243 13.94 17.59 -2.38
N GLY A 244 13.08 17.88 -3.35
CA GLY A 244 13.25 17.45 -4.74
C GLY A 244 13.03 15.96 -4.95
N MET A 245 12.40 15.27 -3.99
CA MET A 245 12.11 13.83 -4.13
C MET A 245 11.00 13.60 -5.15
N GLN A 246 11.21 12.64 -6.03
CA GLN A 246 10.20 12.20 -6.98
C GLN A 246 9.24 11.20 -6.35
N PHE A 247 7.95 11.36 -6.66
CA PHE A 247 6.90 10.40 -6.36
C PHE A 247 6.65 9.55 -7.60
N CYS A 248 6.57 8.25 -7.42
CA CYS A 248 6.28 7.30 -8.51
C CYS A 248 5.35 6.19 -8.04
N THR A 249 4.71 5.54 -8.98
CA THR A 249 3.93 4.33 -8.71
C THR A 249 4.85 3.14 -8.44
N PHE A 250 4.29 2.08 -7.84
CA PHE A 250 5.06 0.85 -7.61
C PHE A 250 5.46 0.17 -8.93
N THR A 251 4.61 0.23 -9.97
CA THR A 251 4.98 -0.27 -11.31
C THR A 251 6.16 0.49 -11.90
N GLU A 252 6.16 1.83 -11.85
CA GLU A 252 7.27 2.64 -12.36
C GLU A 252 8.58 2.31 -11.64
N PHE A 253 8.54 2.19 -10.32
CA PHE A 253 9.69 1.78 -9.52
C PHE A 253 10.15 0.36 -9.88
N ALA A 254 9.21 -0.61 -9.95
CA ALA A 254 9.54 -2.00 -10.27
C ALA A 254 10.20 -2.14 -11.63
N LEU A 255 9.72 -1.44 -12.65
CA LEU A 255 10.31 -1.46 -13.99
C LEU A 255 11.72 -0.86 -13.99
N GLN A 256 11.96 0.19 -13.21
CA GLN A 256 13.30 0.77 -13.06
C GLN A 256 14.26 -0.22 -12.38
N GLU A 257 13.88 -0.83 -11.27
CA GLU A 257 14.71 -1.81 -10.55
C GLU A 257 15.01 -3.04 -11.41
N LEU A 258 13.99 -3.58 -12.10
CA LEU A 258 14.18 -4.74 -13.00
C LEU A 258 15.12 -4.41 -14.16
N SER A 259 15.09 -3.19 -14.70
CA SER A 259 16.01 -2.77 -15.74
C SER A 259 17.46 -2.73 -15.26
N LEU A 260 17.70 -2.29 -14.02
CA LEU A 260 19.03 -2.26 -13.41
C LEU A 260 19.56 -3.66 -13.14
N ILE A 261 18.71 -4.60 -12.72
CA ILE A 261 19.09 -6.01 -12.50
C ILE A 261 19.53 -6.66 -13.81
N HIS A 262 18.78 -6.45 -14.91
CA HIS A 262 19.14 -6.99 -16.23
C HIS A 262 20.45 -6.43 -16.80
N ILE A 263 20.79 -5.19 -16.48
CA ILE A 263 22.07 -4.58 -16.90
C ILE A 263 23.23 -5.14 -16.07
N SER A 264 23.01 -5.46 -14.79
CA SER A 264 24.05 -5.97 -13.89
C SER A 264 24.33 -7.46 -14.03
N GLU A 265 23.42 -8.25 -14.61
CA GLU A 265 23.62 -9.66 -14.99
C GLU A 265 23.77 -9.78 -16.52
N PRO A 266 24.95 -9.54 -17.10
CA PRO A 266 25.16 -9.84 -18.52
C PRO A 266 24.95 -11.34 -18.71
N THR A 267 24.05 -11.69 -19.63
CA THR A 267 23.71 -13.03 -20.07
C THR A 267 24.94 -13.94 -20.06
N ARG A 268 24.96 -14.99 -19.20
CA ARG A 268 25.91 -16.10 -19.38
C ARG A 268 25.68 -16.65 -20.79
N PRO A 269 26.74 -16.78 -21.63
CA PRO A 269 26.58 -17.45 -22.92
C PRO A 269 26.05 -18.84 -22.66
N ILE A 270 24.96 -19.19 -23.35
CA ILE A 270 24.52 -20.60 -23.43
C ILE A 270 25.65 -21.32 -24.11
N SER A 271 26.39 -22.13 -23.35
CA SER A 271 27.34 -23.09 -23.93
C SER A 271 26.52 -24.10 -24.71
N ILE A 272 26.69 -24.07 -26.04
CA ILE A 272 26.16 -25.06 -26.98
C ILE A 272 26.88 -26.39 -26.73
#